data_369adc4210064891a3966066345900da
#
_entry.id   369adc4210064891a3966066345900da
#
_cell.length_a   1.000
_cell.length_b   1.000
_cell.length_c   1.000
_cell.angle_alpha   90.00
_cell.angle_beta   90.00
_cell.angle_gamma   90.00
#
_symmetry.space_group_name_H-M   'P 1'
#
loop_
_entity.id
_entity.type
_entity.pdbx_description
1 polymer ?
#
loop_
_entity_poly.entity_id
_entity_poly.type
_entity_poly.pdbx_seq_one_letter_code
_entity_poly.pdbx_strand_id
1 'polypeptide(L)'
;MKLLAGNSNRTLAEAVAAHLDLPLTKAQVKRFADNEVWVTIDENVRGEDVFVIQSTSYPANDNLMELLICIDALKRASAKRITAVMPYFGYARQDRKTGGRTPISAKLVANLITRAGADRVLTMDLHSGQIQGFFDIPTDNLLSAPILAADIKSHHSKTNELMIVSPDVGGVVRALAVATRLNAELSIVDKRRSGPGKSEVANIIGDVSGRRCILFDDMIDGGGTLTNAAQALIDNGASEVSAYVTHGVLSGAAVERVNNSILKELVMTDSISPPDRATEGGKIRYVSCDKLIGEAIRRIANEESVSKLFD
;
A
#
# COMPACT_ATOMS: atom_id res chain seq x y z
N MET A 1 9.43 22.20 9.28
CA MET A 1 8.67 21.04 8.77
C MET A 1 7.44 20.83 9.62
N LYS A 2 6.29 20.52 8.99
CA LYS A 2 5.01 20.29 9.64
C LYS A 2 4.32 19.06 9.07
N LEU A 3 3.51 18.38 9.88
CA LEU A 3 2.76 17.19 9.48
C LEU A 3 1.26 17.46 9.60
N LEU A 4 0.54 17.39 8.51
CA LEU A 4 -0.93 17.50 8.51
C LEU A 4 -1.54 16.12 8.25
N ALA A 5 -2.43 15.67 9.11
CA ALA A 5 -3.16 14.43 8.94
C ALA A 5 -4.54 14.70 8.36
N GLY A 6 -4.88 13.96 7.29
CA GLY A 6 -6.27 13.78 6.90
C GLY A 6 -6.96 12.70 7.74
N ASN A 7 -8.18 12.34 7.37
CA ASN A 7 -9.02 11.43 8.16
C ASN A 7 -8.88 9.95 7.77
N SER A 8 -8.24 9.63 6.63
CA SER A 8 -8.22 8.25 6.11
C SER A 8 -7.48 7.26 7.00
N ASN A 9 -6.42 7.72 7.71
CA ASN A 9 -5.62 6.88 8.61
C ASN A 9 -4.91 7.73 9.67
N ARG A 10 -5.67 8.22 10.62
CA ARG A 10 -5.16 9.09 11.67
C ARG A 10 -4.17 8.38 12.59
N THR A 11 -4.41 7.12 12.89
CA THR A 11 -3.53 6.30 13.73
C THR A 11 -2.12 6.22 13.16
N LEU A 12 -1.99 5.96 11.85
CA LEU A 12 -0.69 5.95 11.18
C LEU A 12 -0.03 7.33 11.19
N ALA A 13 -0.81 8.40 10.94
CA ALA A 13 -0.27 9.76 10.95
C ALA A 13 0.27 10.15 12.34
N GLU A 14 -0.41 9.76 13.42
CA GLU A 14 0.03 9.95 14.80
C GLU A 14 1.29 9.13 15.13
N ALA A 15 1.38 7.88 14.65
CA ALA A 15 2.57 7.05 14.81
C ALA A 15 3.78 7.64 14.06
N VAL A 16 3.59 8.14 12.84
CA VAL A 16 4.62 8.85 12.06
C VAL A 16 5.09 10.12 12.78
N ALA A 17 4.14 10.91 13.33
CA ALA A 17 4.44 12.11 14.09
C ALA A 17 5.25 11.80 15.36
N ALA A 18 4.87 10.75 16.08
CA ALA A 18 5.60 10.27 17.26
C ALA A 18 7.02 9.80 16.91
N HIS A 19 7.19 9.07 15.78
CA HIS A 19 8.51 8.63 15.30
C HIS A 19 9.43 9.81 14.98
N LEU A 20 8.87 10.92 14.49
CA LEU A 20 9.61 12.14 14.14
C LEU A 20 9.80 13.11 15.32
N ASP A 21 9.23 12.78 16.49
CA ASP A 21 9.16 13.69 17.64
C ASP A 21 8.55 15.06 17.30
N LEU A 22 7.48 15.04 16.50
CA LEU A 22 6.76 16.23 16.04
C LEU A 22 5.27 16.13 16.36
N PRO A 23 4.61 17.24 16.72
CA PRO A 23 3.16 17.26 16.80
C PRO A 23 2.54 17.29 15.40
N LEU A 24 1.33 16.75 15.27
CA LEU A 24 0.50 17.03 14.11
C LEU A 24 0.09 18.50 14.06
N THR A 25 0.03 19.07 12.87
CA THR A 25 -0.46 20.43 12.64
C THR A 25 -1.89 20.57 13.16
N LYS A 26 -2.13 21.65 13.89
CA LYS A 26 -3.47 21.99 14.35
C LYS A 26 -4.33 22.37 13.15
N ALA A 27 -5.24 21.51 12.81
CA ALA A 27 -6.16 21.69 11.68
C ALA A 27 -7.47 20.94 11.96
N GLN A 28 -8.53 21.40 11.35
CA GLN A 28 -9.82 20.74 11.38
C GLN A 28 -10.17 20.31 9.96
N VAL A 29 -10.35 19.02 9.79
CA VAL A 29 -10.79 18.39 8.53
C VAL A 29 -12.15 17.77 8.83
N LYS A 30 -13.21 18.41 8.38
CA LYS A 30 -14.60 18.07 8.71
C LYS A 30 -15.45 17.98 7.45
N ARG A 31 -16.71 17.69 7.63
CA ARG A 31 -17.70 17.71 6.55
C ARG A 31 -18.86 18.61 6.91
N PHE A 32 -19.39 19.30 5.91
CA PHE A 32 -20.69 19.95 6.00
C PHE A 32 -21.81 18.90 6.05
N ALA A 33 -23.05 19.34 6.28
CA ALA A 33 -24.20 18.46 6.38
C ALA A 33 -24.52 17.71 5.06
N ASP A 34 -24.10 18.25 3.93
CA ASP A 34 -24.19 17.67 2.57
C ASP A 34 -22.98 16.79 2.19
N ASN A 35 -22.07 16.54 3.15
CA ASN A 35 -20.83 15.79 3.01
C ASN A 35 -19.70 16.49 2.22
N GLU A 36 -19.82 17.75 1.85
CA GLU A 36 -18.68 18.50 1.32
C GLU A 36 -17.58 18.62 2.37
N VAL A 37 -16.32 18.52 1.93
CA VAL A 37 -15.16 18.61 2.82
C VAL A 37 -14.88 20.07 3.17
N TRP A 38 -14.67 20.32 4.46
CA TRP A 38 -14.27 21.60 5.01
C TRP A 38 -12.95 21.48 5.79
N VAL A 39 -12.00 22.37 5.48
CA VAL A 39 -10.67 22.36 6.10
C VAL A 39 -10.34 23.74 6.64
N THR A 40 -9.88 23.80 7.90
CA THR A 40 -9.17 24.97 8.44
C THR A 40 -7.82 24.54 9.01
N ILE A 41 -6.84 25.42 8.86
CA ILE A 41 -5.50 25.27 9.44
C ILE A 41 -5.40 26.29 10.58
N ASP A 42 -5.35 25.80 11.82
CA ASP A 42 -5.47 26.60 13.02
C ASP A 42 -4.10 27.05 13.57
N GLU A 43 -3.04 26.93 12.78
CA GLU A 43 -1.70 27.43 13.09
C GLU A 43 -0.96 27.97 11.87
N ASN A 44 0.13 28.70 12.11
CA ASN A 44 0.92 29.27 11.02
C ASN A 44 1.73 28.18 10.29
N VAL A 45 1.53 28.07 8.98
CA VAL A 45 2.25 27.16 8.07
C VAL A 45 3.03 27.92 6.98
N ARG A 46 3.04 29.27 7.03
CA ARG A 46 3.73 30.12 6.04
C ARG A 46 5.22 29.81 6.03
N GLY A 47 5.75 29.51 4.84
CA GLY A 47 7.16 29.22 4.64
C GLY A 47 7.61 27.86 5.15
N GLU A 48 6.70 27.02 5.63
CA GLU A 48 7.00 25.67 6.11
C GLU A 48 6.97 24.63 4.99
N ASP A 49 7.79 23.59 5.14
CA ASP A 49 7.62 22.32 4.42
C ASP A 49 6.53 21.52 5.12
N VAL A 50 5.43 21.25 4.43
CA VAL A 50 4.28 20.54 4.99
C VAL A 50 4.05 19.21 4.30
N PHE A 51 3.97 18.14 5.08
CA PHE A 51 3.65 16.79 4.64
C PHE A 51 2.21 16.46 4.98
N VAL A 52 1.37 16.21 3.98
CA VAL A 52 -0.04 15.86 4.15
C VAL A 52 -0.17 14.35 4.08
N ILE A 53 -0.44 13.71 5.21
CA ILE A 53 -0.56 12.24 5.32
C ILE A 53 -2.02 11.85 5.11
N GLN A 54 -2.32 11.23 3.95
CA GLN A 54 -3.68 10.84 3.56
C GLN A 54 -3.65 9.70 2.55
N SER A 55 -4.00 8.49 2.94
CA SER A 55 -4.25 7.40 1.99
C SER A 55 -5.53 7.65 1.20
N THR A 56 -5.50 7.40 -0.12
CA THR A 56 -6.68 7.55 -0.98
C THR A 56 -7.43 6.23 -1.13
N SER A 57 -7.56 5.50 -0.02
CA SER A 57 -8.32 4.25 0.15
C SER A 57 -9.82 4.53 0.27
N TYR A 58 -10.62 3.47 0.43
CA TYR A 58 -12.06 3.60 0.65
C TYR A 58 -12.39 4.45 1.91
N PRO A 59 -13.33 5.37 1.79
CA PRO A 59 -14.06 5.81 0.60
C PRO A 59 -13.18 6.69 -0.32
N ALA A 60 -12.75 6.10 -1.46
CA ALA A 60 -11.65 6.64 -2.27
C ALA A 60 -11.90 8.05 -2.82
N ASN A 61 -13.14 8.34 -3.27
CA ASN A 61 -13.49 9.66 -3.79
C ASN A 61 -13.43 10.73 -2.70
N ASP A 62 -13.92 10.39 -1.51
CA ASP A 62 -13.93 11.28 -0.35
C ASP A 62 -12.52 11.58 0.14
N ASN A 63 -11.70 10.55 0.31
CA ASN A 63 -10.33 10.69 0.76
C ASN A 63 -9.43 11.40 -0.25
N LEU A 64 -9.68 11.19 -1.55
CA LEU A 64 -9.00 11.94 -2.60
C LEU A 64 -9.41 13.43 -2.56
N MET A 65 -10.69 13.74 -2.51
CA MET A 65 -11.15 15.13 -2.45
C MET A 65 -10.65 15.84 -1.18
N GLU A 66 -10.64 15.15 -0.04
CA GLU A 66 -10.08 15.67 1.20
C GLU A 66 -8.59 16.02 1.07
N LEU A 67 -7.80 15.14 0.44
CA LEU A 67 -6.40 15.42 0.15
C LEU A 67 -6.23 16.68 -0.71
N LEU A 68 -7.01 16.80 -1.80
CA LEU A 68 -6.94 17.94 -2.71
C LEU A 68 -7.27 19.27 -2.01
N ILE A 69 -8.30 19.28 -1.15
CA ILE A 69 -8.71 20.47 -0.39
C ILE A 69 -7.67 20.81 0.68
N CYS A 70 -7.08 19.82 1.36
CA CYS A 70 -5.96 20.07 2.30
C CYS A 70 -4.77 20.72 1.59
N ILE A 71 -4.39 20.23 0.40
CA ILE A 71 -3.30 20.80 -0.39
C ILE A 71 -3.63 22.26 -0.81
N ASP A 72 -4.85 22.53 -1.29
CA ASP A 72 -5.25 23.90 -1.67
C ASP A 72 -5.24 24.84 -0.47
N ALA A 73 -5.73 24.40 0.70
CA ALA A 73 -5.71 25.18 1.94
C ALA A 73 -4.27 25.56 2.34
N LEU A 74 -3.33 24.61 2.30
CA LEU A 74 -1.92 24.84 2.59
C LEU A 74 -1.26 25.81 1.60
N LYS A 75 -1.55 25.65 0.32
CA LYS A 75 -1.08 26.54 -0.74
C LYS A 75 -1.56 27.98 -0.51
N ARG A 76 -2.83 28.17 -0.19
CA ARG A 76 -3.40 29.49 0.15
C ARG A 76 -2.84 30.06 1.47
N ALA A 77 -2.46 29.20 2.41
CA ALA A 77 -1.78 29.58 3.64
C ALA A 77 -0.27 29.86 3.44
N SER A 78 0.23 29.83 2.18
CA SER A 78 1.61 30.12 1.80
C SER A 78 2.63 29.14 2.39
N ALA A 79 2.29 27.84 2.50
CA ALA A 79 3.29 26.82 2.73
C ALA A 79 4.39 26.90 1.65
N LYS A 80 5.64 26.63 2.01
CA LYS A 80 6.79 26.74 1.09
C LYS A 80 6.82 25.56 0.11
N ARG A 81 6.59 24.36 0.63
CA ARG A 81 6.59 23.10 -0.12
C ARG A 81 5.51 22.19 0.46
N ILE A 82 4.74 21.55 -0.37
CA ILE A 82 3.67 20.63 0.03
C ILE A 82 3.97 19.25 -0.54
N THR A 83 4.21 18.28 0.34
CA THR A 83 4.40 16.87 -0.03
C THR A 83 3.13 16.10 0.28
N ALA A 84 2.50 15.53 -0.76
CA ALA A 84 1.39 14.60 -0.58
C ALA A 84 1.95 13.22 -0.20
N VAL A 85 1.74 12.81 1.06
CA VAL A 85 2.15 11.50 1.58
C VAL A 85 0.93 10.60 1.51
N MET A 86 0.93 9.72 0.51
CA MET A 86 -0.15 8.76 0.29
C MET A 86 0.37 7.34 0.53
N PRO A 87 0.30 6.81 1.77
CA PRO A 87 0.73 5.43 2.05
C PRO A 87 0.06 4.43 1.10
N TYR A 88 -1.20 4.66 0.72
CA TYR A 88 -1.87 3.98 -0.37
C TYR A 88 -2.37 4.98 -1.41
N PHE A 89 -1.96 4.76 -2.68
CA PHE A 89 -2.42 5.52 -3.83
C PHE A 89 -3.58 4.80 -4.51
N GLY A 90 -4.79 5.31 -4.33
CA GLY A 90 -6.00 4.79 -4.96
C GLY A 90 -6.02 5.03 -6.47
N TYR A 91 -6.92 4.34 -7.18
CA TYR A 91 -7.01 4.34 -8.65
C TYR A 91 -5.78 3.79 -9.40
N ALA A 92 -4.75 3.30 -8.70
CA ALA A 92 -3.50 2.78 -9.27
C ALA A 92 -3.72 1.60 -10.23
N ARG A 93 -4.78 0.81 -10.05
CA ARG A 93 -5.09 -0.36 -10.91
C ARG A 93 -5.52 -0.01 -12.33
N GLN A 94 -5.84 1.26 -12.58
CA GLN A 94 -6.18 1.78 -13.91
C GLN A 94 -5.02 2.63 -14.47
N ASP A 95 -3.86 1.99 -14.60
CA ASP A 95 -2.59 2.58 -15.05
C ASP A 95 -2.42 2.56 -16.58
N ARG A 96 -3.29 1.84 -17.28
CA ARG A 96 -3.28 1.68 -18.74
C ARG A 96 -4.69 1.44 -19.28
N LYS A 97 -4.86 1.63 -20.56
CA LYS A 97 -6.10 1.22 -21.23
C LYS A 97 -6.19 -0.30 -21.29
N THR A 98 -7.26 -0.86 -20.74
CA THR A 98 -7.53 -2.30 -20.76
C THR A 98 -8.46 -2.70 -21.91
N GLY A 99 -8.96 -1.72 -22.67
CA GLY A 99 -9.85 -1.90 -23.83
C GLY A 99 -10.07 -0.60 -24.56
N GLY A 100 -10.87 -0.62 -25.63
CA GLY A 100 -11.29 0.58 -26.35
C GLY A 100 -12.12 1.50 -25.42
N ARG A 101 -11.85 2.80 -25.46
CA ARG A 101 -12.63 3.84 -24.75
C ARG A 101 -12.61 3.73 -23.22
N THR A 102 -11.55 3.13 -22.63
CA THR A 102 -11.34 3.08 -21.18
C THR A 102 -10.41 4.21 -20.72
N PRO A 103 -10.59 4.72 -19.49
CA PRO A 103 -9.73 5.77 -18.92
C PRO A 103 -8.36 5.24 -18.49
N ILE A 104 -7.47 6.16 -18.17
CA ILE A 104 -6.26 5.92 -17.37
C ILE A 104 -6.44 6.75 -16.08
N SER A 105 -7.19 6.20 -15.13
CA SER A 105 -7.60 6.94 -13.92
C SER A 105 -6.42 7.31 -13.05
N ALA A 106 -5.37 6.48 -13.01
CA ALA A 106 -4.14 6.80 -12.28
C ALA A 106 -3.49 8.11 -12.77
N LYS A 107 -3.45 8.34 -14.10
CA LYS A 107 -2.93 9.61 -14.67
C LYS A 107 -3.83 10.78 -14.34
N LEU A 108 -5.16 10.60 -14.39
CA LEU A 108 -6.10 11.67 -14.02
C LEU A 108 -5.89 12.11 -12.57
N VAL A 109 -5.81 11.15 -11.64
CA VAL A 109 -5.60 11.42 -10.21
C VAL A 109 -4.24 12.09 -9.97
N ALA A 110 -3.17 11.63 -10.63
CA ALA A 110 -1.86 12.27 -10.57
C ALA A 110 -1.92 13.75 -11.00
N ASN A 111 -2.62 14.03 -12.10
CA ASN A 111 -2.80 15.41 -12.58
C ASN A 111 -3.61 16.27 -11.57
N LEU A 112 -4.66 15.72 -10.95
CA LEU A 112 -5.45 16.44 -9.94
C LEU A 112 -4.61 16.84 -8.73
N ILE A 113 -3.80 15.91 -8.21
CA ILE A 113 -2.91 16.15 -7.05
C ILE A 113 -1.87 17.22 -7.38
N THR A 114 -1.21 17.12 -8.54
CA THR A 114 -0.24 18.11 -9.00
C THR A 114 -0.91 19.48 -9.19
N ARG A 115 -2.10 19.50 -9.79
CA ARG A 115 -2.82 20.75 -10.05
C ARG A 115 -3.36 21.42 -8.78
N ALA A 116 -3.74 20.65 -7.77
CA ALA A 116 -4.14 21.18 -6.46
C ALA A 116 -2.99 21.97 -5.80
N GLY A 117 -1.72 21.60 -6.08
CA GLY A 117 -0.56 22.33 -5.61
C GLY A 117 0.44 21.52 -4.82
N ALA A 118 0.42 20.19 -4.93
CA ALA A 118 1.50 19.36 -4.41
C ALA A 118 2.79 19.63 -5.19
N ASP A 119 3.91 19.76 -4.48
CA ASP A 119 5.25 19.93 -5.04
C ASP A 119 5.99 18.59 -5.13
N ARG A 120 5.59 17.60 -4.37
CA ARG A 120 6.17 16.25 -4.31
C ARG A 120 5.13 15.24 -3.88
N VAL A 121 5.31 14.00 -4.29
CA VAL A 121 4.54 12.84 -3.83
C VAL A 121 5.46 11.86 -3.11
N LEU A 122 5.00 11.33 -1.99
CA LEU A 122 5.57 10.18 -1.28
C LEU A 122 4.48 9.11 -1.18
N THR A 123 4.76 7.93 -1.68
CA THR A 123 3.82 6.80 -1.66
C THR A 123 4.56 5.50 -1.39
N MET A 124 3.83 4.38 -1.25
CA MET A 124 4.43 3.07 -1.01
C MET A 124 3.83 2.04 -1.96
N ASP A 125 4.68 1.17 -2.52
CA ASP A 125 4.34 0.04 -3.39
C ASP A 125 3.23 0.34 -4.39
N LEU A 126 3.47 1.29 -5.29
CA LEU A 126 2.55 1.54 -6.40
C LEU A 126 2.25 0.24 -7.14
N HIS A 127 0.99 0.03 -7.49
CA HIS A 127 0.54 -1.15 -8.25
C HIS A 127 1.40 -1.41 -9.49
N SER A 128 1.91 -0.35 -10.09
CA SER A 128 2.78 -0.39 -11.24
C SER A 128 3.82 0.72 -11.13
N GLY A 129 5.11 0.39 -11.27
CA GLY A 129 6.21 1.34 -11.10
C GLY A 129 6.18 2.52 -12.07
N GLN A 130 5.61 2.34 -13.26
CA GLN A 130 5.48 3.40 -14.26
C GLN A 130 4.52 4.52 -13.84
N ILE A 131 3.66 4.33 -12.83
CA ILE A 131 2.78 5.38 -12.29
C ILE A 131 3.59 6.57 -11.77
N GLN A 132 4.83 6.36 -11.31
CA GLN A 132 5.73 7.46 -10.95
C GLN A 132 5.90 8.46 -12.09
N GLY A 133 5.96 8.00 -13.34
CA GLY A 133 6.02 8.84 -14.54
C GLY A 133 4.71 9.53 -14.91
N PHE A 134 3.62 9.29 -14.19
CA PHE A 134 2.36 10.03 -14.39
C PHE A 134 2.34 11.38 -13.66
N PHE A 135 3.19 11.54 -12.68
CA PHE A 135 3.38 12.80 -11.99
C PHE A 135 4.46 13.63 -12.70
N ASP A 136 4.17 14.90 -12.91
CA ASP A 136 5.12 15.89 -13.45
C ASP A 136 5.94 16.56 -12.32
N ILE A 137 5.79 16.06 -11.10
CA ILE A 137 6.51 16.47 -9.89
C ILE A 137 7.31 15.28 -9.32
N PRO A 138 8.36 15.51 -8.51
CA PRO A 138 9.11 14.44 -7.89
C PRO A 138 8.22 13.47 -7.14
N THR A 139 8.44 12.17 -7.35
CA THR A 139 7.64 11.10 -6.76
C THR A 139 8.55 10.03 -6.19
N ASP A 140 8.49 9.85 -4.87
CA ASP A 140 9.20 8.80 -4.16
C ASP A 140 8.22 7.65 -3.88
N ASN A 141 8.53 6.47 -4.42
CA ASN A 141 7.79 5.25 -4.18
C ASN A 141 8.57 4.36 -3.22
N LEU A 142 8.16 4.32 -1.95
CA LEU A 142 8.74 3.45 -0.93
C LEU A 142 8.44 1.98 -1.25
N LEU A 143 9.29 1.09 -0.76
CA LEU A 143 9.09 -0.35 -0.86
C LEU A 143 8.84 -0.94 0.53
N SER A 144 7.76 -1.71 0.70
CA SER A 144 7.47 -2.41 1.95
C SER A 144 8.34 -3.66 2.15
N ALA A 145 8.97 -4.15 1.09
CA ALA A 145 9.77 -5.36 1.11
C ALA A 145 10.77 -5.46 2.29
N PRO A 146 11.49 -4.40 2.70
CA PRO A 146 12.38 -4.47 3.87
C PRO A 146 11.65 -4.77 5.18
N ILE A 147 10.53 -4.10 5.45
CA ILE A 147 9.77 -4.27 6.70
C ILE A 147 9.03 -5.61 6.74
N LEU A 148 8.43 -6.02 5.62
CA LEU A 148 7.74 -7.30 5.53
C LEU A 148 8.72 -8.48 5.54
N ALA A 149 9.89 -8.38 4.89
CA ALA A 149 10.93 -9.40 4.97
C ALA A 149 11.50 -9.53 6.38
N ALA A 150 11.66 -8.43 7.12
CA ALA A 150 12.08 -8.47 8.52
C ALA A 150 11.04 -9.18 9.40
N ASP A 151 9.76 -8.92 9.19
CA ASP A 151 8.67 -9.61 9.88
C ASP A 151 8.64 -11.11 9.55
N ILE A 152 8.73 -11.48 8.27
CA ILE A 152 8.83 -12.88 7.84
C ILE A 152 10.00 -13.57 8.55
N LYS A 153 11.17 -12.95 8.56
CA LYS A 153 12.36 -13.52 9.20
C LYS A 153 12.18 -13.72 10.73
N SER A 154 11.44 -12.85 11.38
CA SER A 154 11.19 -12.95 12.83
C SER A 154 10.19 -14.07 13.19
N HIS A 155 9.23 -14.36 12.29
CA HIS A 155 8.18 -15.35 12.52
C HIS A 155 8.51 -16.74 11.93
N HIS A 156 9.47 -16.82 11.01
CA HIS A 156 9.87 -18.05 10.33
C HIS A 156 11.36 -18.33 10.56
N SER A 157 11.69 -19.02 11.67
CA SER A 157 13.07 -19.30 12.08
C SER A 157 13.89 -20.16 11.11
N LYS A 158 13.21 -20.96 10.26
CA LYS A 158 13.85 -21.84 9.25
C LYS A 158 13.59 -21.29 7.84
N THR A 159 14.40 -20.32 7.43
CA THR A 159 14.27 -19.70 6.10
C THR A 159 14.57 -20.65 4.95
N ASN A 160 15.36 -21.71 5.15
CA ASN A 160 15.71 -22.69 4.12
C ASN A 160 14.49 -23.51 3.61
N GLU A 161 13.40 -23.57 4.38
CA GLU A 161 12.16 -24.25 4.00
C GLU A 161 11.14 -23.28 3.38
N LEU A 162 11.46 -21.98 3.32
CA LEU A 162 10.56 -20.98 2.76
C LEU A 162 10.62 -20.97 1.24
N MET A 163 9.46 -20.78 0.65
CA MET A 163 9.28 -20.47 -0.75
C MET A 163 8.46 -19.18 -0.86
N ILE A 164 9.04 -18.16 -1.45
CA ILE A 164 8.27 -16.93 -1.76
C ILE A 164 7.51 -17.19 -3.05
N VAL A 165 6.24 -16.83 -3.09
CA VAL A 165 5.37 -17.14 -4.21
C VAL A 165 4.70 -15.86 -4.73
N SER A 166 4.86 -15.58 -6.02
CA SER A 166 4.06 -14.57 -6.68
C SER A 166 2.69 -15.15 -7.05
N PRO A 167 1.57 -14.53 -6.63
CA PRO A 167 0.22 -15.03 -6.94
C PRO A 167 -0.18 -14.87 -8.41
N ASP A 168 0.61 -14.13 -9.20
CA ASP A 168 0.46 -13.96 -10.64
C ASP A 168 1.78 -13.49 -11.28
N VAL A 169 1.80 -13.39 -12.62
CA VAL A 169 3.00 -12.97 -13.37
C VAL A 169 3.35 -11.49 -13.13
N GLY A 170 2.36 -10.65 -12.80
CA GLY A 170 2.55 -9.21 -12.57
C GLY A 170 3.33 -8.90 -11.30
N GLY A 171 3.19 -9.75 -10.26
CA GLY A 171 3.83 -9.59 -8.96
C GLY A 171 5.27 -10.12 -8.86
N VAL A 172 5.81 -10.77 -9.90
CA VAL A 172 7.09 -11.50 -9.86
C VAL A 172 8.25 -10.63 -9.38
N VAL A 173 8.36 -9.41 -9.87
CA VAL A 173 9.48 -8.51 -9.50
C VAL A 173 9.47 -8.19 -8.01
N ARG A 174 8.30 -7.92 -7.42
CA ARG A 174 8.18 -7.63 -5.99
C ARG A 174 8.42 -8.86 -5.13
N ALA A 175 7.90 -10.02 -5.53
CA ALA A 175 8.15 -11.29 -4.84
C ALA A 175 9.64 -11.66 -4.88
N LEU A 176 10.33 -11.46 -6.01
CA LEU A 176 11.77 -11.67 -6.15
C LEU A 176 12.59 -10.78 -5.21
N ALA A 177 12.20 -9.52 -5.03
CA ALA A 177 12.87 -8.61 -4.11
C ALA A 177 12.85 -9.12 -2.67
N VAL A 178 11.73 -9.71 -2.23
CA VAL A 178 11.61 -10.33 -0.90
C VAL A 178 12.37 -11.66 -0.83
N ALA A 179 12.24 -12.52 -1.84
CA ALA A 179 12.97 -13.78 -1.92
C ALA A 179 14.49 -13.56 -1.81
N THR A 180 15.02 -12.56 -2.52
CA THR A 180 16.44 -12.20 -2.46
C THR A 180 16.87 -11.76 -1.05
N ARG A 181 16.06 -10.91 -0.37
CA ARG A 181 16.34 -10.45 1.00
C ARG A 181 16.30 -11.58 2.03
N LEU A 182 15.51 -12.60 1.80
CA LEU A 182 15.37 -13.77 2.68
C LEU A 182 16.31 -14.92 2.30
N ASN A 183 17.03 -14.81 1.19
CA ASN A 183 17.77 -15.92 0.57
C ASN A 183 16.89 -17.16 0.40
N ALA A 184 15.64 -16.94 -0.05
CA ALA A 184 14.63 -17.95 -0.31
C ALA A 184 14.42 -18.15 -1.82
N GLU A 185 13.89 -19.30 -2.20
CA GLU A 185 13.53 -19.57 -3.59
C GLU A 185 12.23 -18.88 -3.97
N LEU A 186 12.01 -18.68 -5.27
CA LEU A 186 10.81 -18.06 -5.84
C LEU A 186 10.01 -19.07 -6.65
N SER A 187 8.70 -19.07 -6.47
CA SER A 187 7.72 -19.76 -7.30
C SER A 187 6.67 -18.79 -7.82
N ILE A 188 5.95 -19.16 -8.87
CA ILE A 188 4.93 -18.32 -9.52
C ILE A 188 3.67 -19.14 -9.73
N VAL A 189 2.51 -18.58 -9.37
CA VAL A 189 1.20 -19.12 -9.74
C VAL A 189 0.78 -18.47 -11.06
N ASP A 190 0.86 -19.24 -12.17
CA ASP A 190 0.39 -18.80 -13.48
C ASP A 190 -1.07 -19.22 -13.68
N LYS A 191 -1.96 -18.23 -13.76
CA LYS A 191 -3.40 -18.43 -13.96
C LYS A 191 -3.73 -18.38 -15.43
N ARG A 192 -4.07 -19.53 -16.01
CA ARG A 192 -4.53 -19.61 -17.39
C ARG A 192 -6.05 -19.75 -17.43
N ARG A 193 -6.73 -18.77 -18.04
CA ARG A 193 -8.13 -18.91 -18.42
C ARG A 193 -8.20 -19.78 -19.66
N SER A 194 -8.65 -21.01 -19.52
CA SER A 194 -8.82 -21.95 -20.64
C SER A 194 -10.04 -21.64 -21.53
N GLY A 195 -10.72 -20.50 -21.31
CA GLY A 195 -11.84 -20.01 -22.12
C GLY A 195 -12.99 -19.41 -21.29
N PRO A 196 -13.96 -18.72 -21.93
CA PRO A 196 -15.13 -18.18 -21.22
C PRO A 196 -15.92 -19.31 -20.54
N GLY A 197 -16.12 -19.19 -19.20
CA GLY A 197 -16.91 -20.13 -18.42
C GLY A 197 -16.19 -21.40 -17.95
N LYS A 198 -14.87 -21.55 -18.21
CA LYS A 198 -14.06 -22.64 -17.66
C LYS A 198 -13.34 -22.21 -16.38
N SER A 199 -13.15 -23.18 -15.47
CA SER A 199 -12.40 -22.97 -14.22
C SER A 199 -10.97 -22.52 -14.53
N GLU A 200 -10.45 -21.55 -13.75
CA GLU A 200 -9.06 -21.16 -13.81
C GLU A 200 -8.20 -22.36 -13.38
N VAL A 201 -7.32 -22.83 -14.28
CA VAL A 201 -6.29 -23.80 -13.93
C VAL A 201 -5.07 -23.00 -13.49
N ALA A 202 -4.69 -23.11 -12.22
CA ALA A 202 -3.44 -22.56 -11.72
C ALA A 202 -2.30 -23.52 -12.07
N ASN A 203 -1.34 -23.06 -12.88
CA ASN A 203 -0.09 -23.75 -13.10
C ASN A 203 0.96 -23.17 -12.18
N ILE A 204 1.69 -24.02 -11.43
CA ILE A 204 2.74 -23.57 -10.51
C ILE A 204 4.08 -23.76 -11.20
N ILE A 205 4.86 -22.68 -11.29
CA ILE A 205 6.23 -22.69 -11.80
C ILE A 205 7.18 -22.75 -10.62
N GLY A 206 7.84 -23.87 -10.43
CA GLY A 206 8.69 -24.18 -9.28
C GLY A 206 8.15 -25.37 -8.47
N ASP A 207 9.00 -26.01 -7.66
CA ASP A 207 8.61 -27.13 -6.80
C ASP A 207 8.28 -26.62 -5.40
N VAL A 208 7.01 -26.72 -5.02
CA VAL A 208 6.49 -26.28 -3.73
C VAL A 208 6.24 -27.44 -2.75
N SER A 209 6.54 -28.68 -3.18
CA SER A 209 6.31 -29.89 -2.38
C SER A 209 7.04 -29.85 -1.04
N GLY A 210 6.32 -30.02 0.07
CA GLY A 210 6.84 -29.95 1.42
C GLY A 210 7.29 -28.56 1.90
N ARG A 211 7.19 -27.54 1.05
CA ARG A 211 7.66 -26.17 1.37
C ARG A 211 6.61 -25.38 2.15
N ARG A 212 7.08 -24.45 2.98
CA ARG A 212 6.22 -23.39 3.55
C ARG A 212 6.21 -22.21 2.58
N CYS A 213 5.06 -21.95 1.99
CA CYS A 213 4.89 -20.94 0.96
C CYS A 213 4.41 -19.62 1.54
N ILE A 214 5.00 -18.51 1.08
CA ILE A 214 4.58 -17.15 1.40
C ILE A 214 4.17 -16.47 0.11
N LEU A 215 2.87 -16.29 -0.08
CA LEU A 215 2.33 -15.46 -1.16
C LEU A 215 2.68 -14.00 -0.89
N PHE A 216 3.25 -13.30 -1.87
CA PHE A 216 3.64 -11.91 -1.74
C PHE A 216 3.08 -11.05 -2.87
N ASP A 217 2.32 -10.00 -2.51
CA ASP A 217 1.70 -9.09 -3.49
C ASP A 217 1.65 -7.64 -2.99
N ASP A 218 1.26 -6.67 -3.87
CA ASP A 218 1.06 -5.29 -3.46
C ASP A 218 -0.22 -5.09 -2.67
N MET A 219 -1.29 -5.79 -2.99
CA MET A 219 -2.57 -5.59 -2.32
C MET A 219 -3.45 -6.83 -2.25
N ILE A 220 -4.33 -6.83 -1.27
CA ILE A 220 -5.50 -7.69 -1.25
C ILE A 220 -6.76 -6.83 -1.33
N ASP A 221 -7.60 -7.09 -2.34
CA ASP A 221 -8.91 -6.44 -2.50
C ASP A 221 -10.02 -7.40 -2.04
N GLY A 222 -10.68 -8.12 -2.93
CA GLY A 222 -11.72 -9.10 -2.59
C GLY A 222 -11.21 -10.44 -2.03
N GLY A 223 -9.90 -10.65 -2.00
CA GLY A 223 -9.24 -11.83 -1.43
C GLY A 223 -9.22 -13.08 -2.31
N GLY A 224 -10.03 -13.16 -3.36
CA GLY A 224 -10.16 -14.39 -4.17
C GLY A 224 -8.86 -14.83 -4.83
N THR A 225 -8.05 -13.90 -5.33
CA THR A 225 -6.75 -14.22 -5.95
C THR A 225 -5.82 -14.94 -4.99
N LEU A 226 -5.63 -14.40 -3.78
CA LEU A 226 -4.73 -14.97 -2.78
C LEU A 226 -5.25 -16.29 -2.22
N THR A 227 -6.55 -16.39 -1.89
CA THR A 227 -7.11 -17.61 -1.33
C THR A 227 -7.13 -18.77 -2.34
N ASN A 228 -7.41 -18.50 -3.64
CA ASN A 228 -7.33 -19.51 -4.68
C ASN A 228 -5.87 -19.93 -4.95
N ALA A 229 -4.93 -18.99 -4.93
CA ALA A 229 -3.51 -19.31 -5.05
C ALA A 229 -3.02 -20.16 -3.86
N ALA A 230 -3.46 -19.86 -2.64
CA ALA A 230 -3.15 -20.65 -1.45
C ALA A 230 -3.66 -22.08 -1.57
N GLN A 231 -4.91 -22.26 -2.01
CA GLN A 231 -5.48 -23.59 -2.23
C GLN A 231 -4.68 -24.37 -3.29
N ALA A 232 -4.35 -23.73 -4.42
CA ALA A 232 -3.56 -24.39 -5.46
C ALA A 232 -2.17 -24.82 -4.96
N LEU A 233 -1.53 -24.03 -4.10
CA LEU A 233 -0.23 -24.41 -3.51
C LEU A 233 -0.37 -25.64 -2.59
N ILE A 234 -1.38 -25.69 -1.75
CA ILE A 234 -1.65 -26.87 -0.89
C ILE A 234 -1.95 -28.10 -1.74
N ASP A 235 -2.77 -27.97 -2.78
CA ASP A 235 -3.13 -29.07 -3.70
C ASP A 235 -1.90 -29.60 -4.44
N ASN A 236 -0.83 -28.80 -4.57
CA ASN A 236 0.47 -29.17 -5.15
C ASN A 236 1.55 -29.53 -4.10
N GLY A 237 1.13 -29.81 -2.86
CA GLY A 237 1.99 -30.39 -1.84
C GLY A 237 2.70 -29.39 -0.94
N ALA A 238 2.38 -28.11 -0.99
CA ALA A 238 2.89 -27.14 0.00
C ALA A 238 2.42 -27.55 1.42
N SER A 239 3.32 -27.46 2.39
CA SER A 239 3.03 -27.85 3.78
C SER A 239 2.21 -26.80 4.54
N GLU A 240 2.38 -25.54 4.19
CA GLU A 240 1.70 -24.40 4.81
C GLU A 240 1.73 -23.21 3.84
N VAL A 241 0.71 -22.37 3.87
CA VAL A 241 0.66 -21.14 3.06
C VAL A 241 0.25 -19.96 3.94
N SER A 242 1.09 -18.92 3.95
CA SER A 242 0.80 -17.60 4.48
C SER A 242 0.79 -16.57 3.35
N ALA A 243 0.20 -15.40 3.58
CA ALA A 243 0.21 -14.31 2.62
C ALA A 243 0.71 -13.01 3.26
N TYR A 244 1.55 -12.29 2.54
CA TYR A 244 2.06 -10.98 2.90
C TYR A 244 1.77 -10.00 1.78
N VAL A 245 1.11 -8.90 2.12
CA VAL A 245 0.77 -7.85 1.14
C VAL A 245 1.03 -6.48 1.73
N THR A 246 1.25 -5.50 0.87
CA THR A 246 1.44 -4.12 1.33
C THR A 246 0.11 -3.50 1.73
N HIS A 247 -0.91 -3.57 0.87
CA HIS A 247 -2.15 -2.82 1.04
C HIS A 247 -3.36 -3.73 1.29
N GLY A 248 -3.95 -3.61 2.46
CA GLY A 248 -5.20 -4.28 2.82
C GLY A 248 -6.43 -3.49 2.41
N VAL A 249 -6.83 -3.55 1.13
CA VAL A 249 -8.07 -2.89 0.68
C VAL A 249 -9.29 -3.57 1.29
N LEU A 250 -9.30 -4.91 1.36
CA LEU A 250 -10.27 -5.75 2.06
C LEU A 250 -11.74 -5.43 1.73
N SER A 251 -12.06 -5.28 0.44
CA SER A 251 -13.40 -4.94 0.00
C SER A 251 -14.40 -6.11 0.14
N GLY A 252 -15.65 -5.78 0.38
CA GLY A 252 -16.76 -6.75 0.46
C GLY A 252 -16.54 -7.83 1.52
N ALA A 253 -16.60 -9.09 1.13
CA ALA A 253 -16.43 -10.26 2.01
C ALA A 253 -14.97 -10.75 2.13
N ALA A 254 -13.97 -9.88 1.87
CA ALA A 254 -12.56 -10.29 1.86
C ALA A 254 -12.08 -10.84 3.20
N VAL A 255 -12.43 -10.20 4.31
CA VAL A 255 -12.07 -10.64 5.66
C VAL A 255 -12.64 -12.04 5.95
N GLU A 256 -13.92 -12.24 5.67
CA GLU A 256 -14.57 -13.54 5.84
C GLU A 256 -13.94 -14.62 4.95
N ARG A 257 -13.64 -14.28 3.70
CA ARG A 257 -12.99 -15.20 2.76
C ARG A 257 -11.60 -15.62 3.22
N VAL A 258 -10.81 -14.70 3.75
CA VAL A 258 -9.48 -15.01 4.33
C VAL A 258 -9.64 -15.90 5.55
N ASN A 259 -10.52 -15.57 6.48
CA ASN A 259 -10.74 -16.36 7.70
C ASN A 259 -11.21 -17.78 7.42
N ASN A 260 -12.01 -17.99 6.36
CA ASN A 260 -12.52 -19.30 5.93
C ASN A 260 -11.58 -20.03 4.95
N SER A 261 -10.46 -19.43 4.54
CA SER A 261 -9.51 -20.04 3.61
C SER A 261 -8.51 -20.97 4.29
N ILE A 262 -7.71 -21.65 3.46
CA ILE A 262 -6.60 -22.49 3.91
C ILE A 262 -5.37 -21.66 4.40
N LEU A 263 -5.36 -20.35 4.18
CA LEU A 263 -4.27 -19.48 4.64
C LEU A 263 -4.10 -19.63 6.17
N LYS A 264 -2.87 -19.80 6.58
CA LYS A 264 -2.49 -19.77 8.00
C LYS A 264 -2.64 -18.36 8.56
N GLU A 265 -2.10 -17.39 7.86
CA GLU A 265 -2.20 -15.96 8.19
C GLU A 265 -2.16 -15.09 6.93
N LEU A 266 -2.71 -13.89 7.06
CA LEU A 266 -2.54 -12.77 6.14
C LEU A 266 -1.90 -11.62 6.91
N VAL A 267 -0.73 -11.18 6.46
CA VAL A 267 0.00 -10.07 7.05
C VAL A 267 0.01 -8.90 6.09
N MET A 268 -0.31 -7.71 6.59
CA MET A 268 -0.41 -6.49 5.79
C MET A 268 0.27 -5.34 6.50
N THR A 269 0.63 -4.30 5.74
CA THR A 269 0.98 -3.03 6.39
C THR A 269 -0.28 -2.26 6.79
N ASP A 270 -0.11 -1.30 7.68
CA ASP A 270 -1.15 -0.35 8.08
C ASP A 270 -1.23 0.88 7.16
N SER A 271 -0.78 0.76 5.91
CA SER A 271 -0.89 1.82 4.88
C SER A 271 -2.33 2.26 4.60
N ILE A 272 -3.28 1.37 4.81
CA ILE A 272 -4.72 1.61 4.87
C ILE A 272 -5.18 1.33 6.30
N SER A 273 -6.05 2.19 6.84
CA SER A 273 -6.60 1.97 8.19
C SER A 273 -7.29 0.62 8.27
N PRO A 274 -6.90 -0.25 9.23
CA PRO A 274 -7.57 -1.53 9.42
C PRO A 274 -9.07 -1.34 9.64
N PRO A 275 -9.93 -2.11 8.96
CA PRO A 275 -11.36 -2.14 9.31
C PRO A 275 -11.54 -2.82 10.68
N ASP A 276 -12.53 -2.36 11.46
CA ASP A 276 -12.77 -2.79 12.85
C ASP A 276 -12.82 -4.32 13.02
N ARG A 277 -13.32 -5.04 12.02
CA ARG A 277 -13.46 -6.50 12.02
C ARG A 277 -12.26 -7.27 11.44
N ALA A 278 -11.21 -6.58 11.02
CA ALA A 278 -10.13 -7.24 10.30
C ALA A 278 -9.41 -8.30 11.16
N THR A 279 -9.28 -8.08 12.45
CA THR A 279 -8.55 -8.98 13.35
C THR A 279 -9.43 -9.98 14.10
N GLU A 280 -10.76 -9.91 13.97
CA GLU A 280 -11.71 -10.75 14.74
C GLU A 280 -11.53 -12.27 14.48
N GLY A 281 -11.10 -12.68 13.29
CA GLY A 281 -10.89 -14.10 12.92
C GLY A 281 -9.50 -14.65 13.30
N GLY A 282 -8.60 -13.83 13.83
CA GLY A 282 -7.24 -14.23 14.25
C GLY A 282 -6.25 -14.54 13.14
N LYS A 283 -6.65 -14.54 11.86
CA LYS A 283 -5.74 -14.81 10.73
C LYS A 283 -5.10 -13.56 10.13
N ILE A 284 -5.64 -12.39 10.42
CA ILE A 284 -5.18 -11.13 9.84
C ILE A 284 -4.35 -10.37 10.87
N ARG A 285 -3.13 -9.99 10.46
CA ARG A 285 -2.17 -9.26 11.28
C ARG A 285 -1.60 -8.07 10.52
N TYR A 286 -1.21 -7.02 11.24
CA TYR A 286 -0.64 -5.80 10.68
C TYR A 286 0.79 -5.57 11.12
N VAL A 287 1.61 -5.04 10.21
CA VAL A 287 2.96 -4.54 10.44
C VAL A 287 2.93 -3.03 10.18
N SER A 288 3.34 -2.22 11.15
CA SER A 288 3.33 -0.77 10.94
C SER A 288 4.40 -0.33 9.95
N CYS A 289 4.02 0.60 9.08
CA CYS A 289 4.92 1.29 8.15
C CYS A 289 5.31 2.70 8.64
N ASP A 290 4.96 3.07 9.87
CA ASP A 290 5.22 4.37 10.49
C ASP A 290 6.68 4.80 10.41
N LYS A 291 7.60 3.91 10.80
CA LYS A 291 9.05 4.18 10.79
C LYS A 291 9.59 4.38 9.38
N LEU A 292 9.13 3.59 8.42
CA LEU A 292 9.55 3.71 7.02
C LEU A 292 9.10 5.05 6.44
N ILE A 293 7.83 5.42 6.65
CA ILE A 293 7.27 6.68 6.18
C ILE A 293 7.92 7.85 6.91
N GLY A 294 8.06 7.78 8.22
CA GLY A 294 8.69 8.82 9.04
C GLY A 294 10.13 9.10 8.62
N GLU A 295 10.93 8.04 8.45
CA GLU A 295 12.32 8.20 7.99
C GLU A 295 12.40 8.77 6.56
N ALA A 296 11.49 8.40 5.66
CA ALA A 296 11.42 9.00 4.33
C ALA A 296 11.07 10.48 4.40
N ILE A 297 10.10 10.88 5.24
CA ILE A 297 9.74 12.28 5.48
C ILE A 297 10.94 13.06 6.03
N ARG A 298 11.65 12.51 7.03
CA ARG A 298 12.85 13.13 7.59
C ARG A 298 13.91 13.38 6.52
N ARG A 299 14.18 12.38 5.67
CA ARG A 299 15.16 12.51 4.59
C ARG A 299 14.76 13.54 3.56
N ILE A 300 13.50 13.55 3.13
CA ILE A 300 12.99 14.55 2.18
C ILE A 300 13.15 15.98 2.76
N ALA A 301 12.80 16.16 4.04
CA ALA A 301 12.91 17.46 4.70
C ALA A 301 14.36 17.94 4.83
N ASN A 302 15.30 17.01 5.03
CA ASN A 302 16.75 17.29 5.14
C ASN A 302 17.49 17.21 3.81
N GLU A 303 16.80 17.03 2.69
CA GLU A 303 17.40 16.88 1.35
C GLU A 303 18.36 15.68 1.23
N GLU A 304 18.09 14.61 2.01
CA GLU A 304 18.83 13.35 1.99
C GLU A 304 18.22 12.35 0.99
N SER A 305 19.04 11.37 0.55
CA SER A 305 18.58 10.32 -0.38
C SER A 305 17.59 9.35 0.27
N VAL A 306 16.40 9.23 -0.31
CA VAL A 306 15.37 8.26 0.08
C VAL A 306 15.71 6.83 -0.38
N SER A 307 16.42 6.67 -1.50
CA SER A 307 16.77 5.36 -2.06
C SER A 307 17.64 4.51 -1.11
N LYS A 308 18.44 5.13 -0.24
CA LYS A 308 19.21 4.44 0.80
C LYS A 308 18.38 3.67 1.83
N LEU A 309 17.06 3.84 1.83
CA LEU A 309 16.15 3.06 2.69
C LEU A 309 15.96 1.61 2.19
N PHE A 310 16.41 1.31 0.98
CA PHE A 310 16.18 0.03 0.31
C PHE A 310 17.48 -0.75 0.01
N ASP A 311 18.63 -0.14 0.30
CA ASP A 311 19.96 -0.76 0.14
C ASP A 311 20.19 -1.90 1.16
#